data_ed1049ff6c02085cce705c0afd8064dd
#
_entry.id   ed1049ff6c02085cce705c0afd8064dd
#
_cell.length_a   1.000
_cell.length_b   1.000
_cell.length_c   1.000
_cell.angle_alpha   90.00
_cell.angle_beta   90.00
_cell.angle_gamma   90.00
#
_symmetry.space_group_name_H-M   'P 1'
#
loop_
_entity.id
_entity.type
_entity.pdbx_description
1 polymer ?
#
loop_
_entity_poly.entity_id
_entity_poly.type
_entity_poly.pdbx_seq_one_letter_code
_entity_poly.pdbx_strand_id
1 'polypeptide(L)'
;MQVELRLGGLMKLNGHDVPVGQTIAILDAVAHDRSVRAAAERLGVSYRSAWGRVLILEKAFGRPLVRKTKGHGSVLTDFGEAVRQALQAPFRELEAPLAAQER
;
A
#
# COMPACT_ATOMS: atom_id res chain seq x y z
N MET A 1 -5.76 -14.29 -0.14
CA MET A 1 -6.37 -12.95 -0.20
C MET A 1 -6.77 -12.65 -1.63
N GLN A 2 -7.97 -12.18 -1.79
CA GLN A 2 -8.46 -11.79 -3.11
C GLN A 2 -8.32 -10.30 -3.30
N VAL A 3 -7.79 -9.91 -4.45
CA VAL A 3 -7.68 -8.51 -4.84
C VAL A 3 -8.29 -8.36 -6.22
N GLU A 4 -9.22 -7.45 -6.35
CA GLU A 4 -9.89 -7.18 -7.60
C GLU A 4 -9.64 -5.72 -7.99
N LEU A 5 -8.99 -5.51 -9.14
CA LEU A 5 -8.75 -4.17 -9.65
C LEU A 5 -9.94 -3.73 -10.49
N ARG A 6 -10.35 -2.49 -10.32
CA ARG A 6 -11.49 -1.94 -11.02
C ARG A 6 -11.10 -0.72 -11.81
N LEU A 7 -11.91 -0.40 -12.79
CA LEU A 7 -11.77 0.87 -13.49
C LEU A 7 -11.87 2.00 -12.48
N GLY A 8 -11.09 3.04 -12.69
CA GLY A 8 -11.03 4.16 -11.77
C GLY A 8 -10.02 3.98 -10.67
N GLY A 9 -9.25 2.89 -10.69
CA GLY A 9 -8.16 2.70 -9.76
C GLY A 9 -8.57 2.27 -8.36
N LEU A 10 -9.69 1.59 -8.24
CA LEU A 10 -10.10 0.98 -6.97
C LEU A 10 -9.77 -0.51 -6.99
N MET A 11 -9.43 -1.02 -5.83
CA MET A 11 -9.33 -2.46 -5.63
C MET A 11 -10.25 -2.85 -4.49
N LYS A 12 -10.79 -4.05 -4.55
CA LYS A 12 -11.68 -4.55 -3.53
C LYS A 12 -10.95 -5.56 -2.68
N LEU A 13 -10.90 -5.31 -1.38
CA LEU A 13 -10.19 -6.14 -0.42
C LEU A 13 -11.10 -6.43 0.75
N ASN A 14 -11.43 -7.69 0.95
CA ASN A 14 -12.24 -8.11 2.09
C ASN A 14 -13.48 -7.25 2.26
N GLY A 15 -14.15 -6.90 1.16
CA GLY A 15 -15.33 -6.07 1.17
C GLY A 15 -15.08 -4.56 1.22
N HIS A 16 -13.82 -4.14 1.24
CA HIS A 16 -13.47 -2.72 1.27
C HIS A 16 -12.99 -2.26 -0.09
N ASP A 17 -13.48 -1.11 -0.52
CA ASP A 17 -12.97 -0.47 -1.74
C ASP A 17 -11.81 0.43 -1.36
N VAL A 18 -10.65 0.18 -1.95
CA VAL A 18 -9.42 0.88 -1.60
C VAL A 18 -8.82 1.52 -2.85
N PRO A 19 -8.52 2.82 -2.81
CA PRO A 19 -7.90 3.48 -3.98
C PRO A 19 -6.49 2.97 -4.22
N VAL A 20 -6.25 2.43 -5.41
CA VAL A 20 -4.96 1.84 -5.75
C VAL A 20 -3.87 2.89 -5.77
N GLY A 21 -4.13 4.03 -6.41
CA GLY A 21 -3.11 5.08 -6.52
C GLY A 21 -2.68 5.64 -5.17
N GLN A 22 -3.64 5.88 -4.27
CA GLN A 22 -3.31 6.37 -2.95
C GLN A 22 -2.56 5.33 -2.12
N THR A 23 -2.91 4.06 -2.30
CA THR A 23 -2.22 2.98 -1.61
C THR A 23 -0.77 2.89 -2.05
N ILE A 24 -0.53 2.90 -3.35
CA ILE A 24 0.82 2.89 -3.88
C ILE A 24 1.60 4.10 -3.35
N ALA A 25 0.99 5.28 -3.40
CA ALA A 25 1.66 6.50 -3.00
C ALA A 25 2.11 6.47 -1.55
N ILE A 26 1.22 6.05 -0.63
CA ILE A 26 1.59 6.06 0.78
C ILE A 26 2.63 4.97 1.11
N LEU A 27 2.47 3.79 0.55
CA LEU A 27 3.42 2.72 0.82
C LEU A 27 4.79 3.04 0.22
N ASP A 28 4.82 3.60 -0.98
CA ASP A 28 6.05 3.97 -1.63
C ASP A 28 6.77 5.09 -0.89
N ALA A 29 6.02 6.09 -0.43
CA ALA A 29 6.59 7.20 0.32
C ALA A 29 7.17 6.73 1.65
N VAL A 30 6.48 5.85 2.37
CA VAL A 30 7.02 5.29 3.62
C VAL A 30 8.25 4.45 3.36
N ALA A 31 8.24 3.66 2.30
CA ALA A 31 9.41 2.84 1.94
C ALA A 31 10.62 3.72 1.66
N HIS A 32 10.41 4.82 0.95
CA HIS A 32 11.47 5.73 0.57
C HIS A 32 11.98 6.54 1.76
N ASP A 33 11.05 7.14 2.50
CA ASP A 33 11.41 8.10 3.55
C ASP A 33 11.65 7.47 4.92
N ARG A 34 11.20 6.24 5.10
CA ARG A 34 11.30 5.49 6.36
C ARG A 34 10.69 6.27 7.52
N SER A 35 9.62 7.00 7.23
CA SER A 35 8.94 7.88 8.18
C SER A 35 7.58 8.23 7.63
N VAL A 36 6.53 8.02 8.42
CA VAL A 36 5.19 8.44 8.00
C VAL A 36 5.09 9.95 7.99
N ARG A 37 5.81 10.62 8.90
CA ARG A 37 5.81 12.08 8.92
C ARG A 37 6.41 12.65 7.63
N ALA A 38 7.56 12.13 7.23
CA ALA A 38 8.19 12.58 5.99
C ALA A 38 7.35 12.20 4.78
N ALA A 39 6.73 11.02 4.81
CA ALA A 39 5.84 10.60 3.74
C ALA A 39 4.65 11.54 3.61
N ALA A 40 4.08 11.98 4.74
CA ALA A 40 2.98 12.93 4.74
C ALA A 40 3.39 14.23 4.06
N GLU A 41 4.58 14.75 4.40
CA GLU A 41 5.09 15.96 3.78
C GLU A 41 5.26 15.79 2.27
N ARG A 42 5.83 14.67 1.86
CA ARG A 42 6.02 14.36 0.44
C ARG A 42 4.70 14.32 -0.31
N LEU A 43 3.66 13.78 0.32
CA LEU A 43 2.35 13.66 -0.31
C LEU A 43 1.47 14.88 -0.14
N GLY A 44 1.93 15.88 0.61
CA GLY A 44 1.16 17.09 0.82
C GLY A 44 -0.07 16.88 1.69
N VAL A 45 -0.03 15.93 2.62
CA VAL A 45 -1.12 15.67 3.54
C VAL A 45 -0.64 15.82 4.97
N SER A 46 -1.58 15.95 5.92
CA SER A 46 -1.20 16.02 7.31
C SER A 46 -0.70 14.68 7.80
N TYR A 47 0.09 14.72 8.87
CA TYR A 47 0.57 13.50 9.52
C TYR A 47 -0.60 12.62 9.95
N ARG A 48 -1.64 13.23 10.50
CA ARG A 48 -2.83 12.49 10.89
C ARG A 48 -3.50 11.82 9.70
N SER A 49 -3.61 12.52 8.59
CA SER A 49 -4.19 11.94 7.37
C SER A 49 -3.37 10.78 6.85
N ALA A 50 -2.05 10.90 6.90
CA ALA A 50 -1.19 9.82 6.44
C ALA A 50 -1.38 8.57 7.28
N TRP A 51 -1.41 8.71 8.61
CA TRP A 51 -1.67 7.56 9.48
C TRP A 51 -3.08 7.02 9.29
N GLY A 52 -4.05 7.90 9.05
CA GLY A 52 -5.41 7.46 8.75
C GLY A 52 -5.45 6.56 7.53
N ARG A 53 -4.72 6.92 6.49
CA ARG A 53 -4.64 6.08 5.28
C ARG A 53 -4.01 4.73 5.57
N VAL A 54 -2.94 4.73 6.35
CA VAL A 54 -2.28 3.48 6.72
C VAL A 54 -3.24 2.57 7.49
N LEU A 55 -3.95 3.14 8.47
CA LEU A 55 -4.86 2.35 9.30
C LEU A 55 -6.01 1.77 8.48
N ILE A 56 -6.55 2.55 7.55
CA ILE A 56 -7.61 2.06 6.67
C ILE A 56 -7.10 0.88 5.84
N LEU A 57 -5.89 1.00 5.31
CA LEU A 57 -5.30 -0.08 4.53
C LEU A 57 -5.05 -1.32 5.39
N GLU A 58 -4.52 -1.13 6.59
CA GLU A 58 -4.26 -2.26 7.47
C GLU A 58 -5.55 -2.97 7.82
N LYS A 59 -6.63 -2.22 8.02
CA LYS A 59 -7.92 -2.83 8.29
C LYS A 59 -8.41 -3.61 7.07
N ALA A 60 -8.26 -3.06 5.89
CA ALA A 60 -8.70 -3.73 4.67
C ALA A 60 -7.91 -4.99 4.39
N PHE A 61 -6.59 -4.95 4.60
CA PHE A 61 -5.73 -6.12 4.38
C PHE A 61 -5.77 -7.11 5.54
N GLY A 62 -6.17 -6.65 6.71
CA GLY A 62 -6.22 -7.52 7.90
C GLY A 62 -4.86 -7.79 8.51
N ARG A 63 -3.83 -7.03 8.16
CA ARG A 63 -2.47 -7.22 8.66
C ARG A 63 -1.75 -5.88 8.72
N PRO A 64 -0.76 -5.74 9.62
CA PRO A 64 0.04 -4.53 9.65
C PRO A 64 0.85 -4.34 8.36
N LEU A 65 0.85 -3.13 7.86
CA LEU A 65 1.63 -2.76 6.68
C LEU A 65 2.84 -1.90 7.04
N VAL A 66 2.76 -1.20 8.17
CA VAL A 66 3.79 -0.29 8.65
C VAL A 66 4.03 -0.58 10.12
N ARG A 67 5.29 -0.55 10.52
CA ARG A 67 5.61 -0.62 11.94
C ARG A 67 6.52 0.54 12.32
N LYS A 68 6.37 1.00 13.55
CA LYS A 68 7.22 2.07 14.07
C LYS A 68 8.57 1.50 14.49
N THR A 69 9.61 2.26 14.24
CA THR A 69 10.95 1.91 14.68
C THR A 69 11.32 2.76 15.88
N LYS A 70 12.43 2.44 16.52
CA LYS A 70 12.92 3.27 17.61
C LYS A 70 13.18 4.68 17.10
N GLY A 71 12.91 5.66 17.94
CA GLY A 71 12.95 7.06 17.55
C GLY A 71 11.64 7.43 16.87
N HIS A 72 11.72 8.15 15.77
CA HIS A 72 10.51 8.66 15.10
C HIS A 72 10.31 8.07 13.71
N GLY A 73 10.98 6.97 13.42
CA GLY A 73 10.89 6.35 12.12
C GLY A 73 9.76 5.36 12.00
N SER A 74 9.51 4.94 10.78
CA SER A 74 8.54 3.89 10.45
C SER A 74 9.04 3.16 9.21
N VAL A 75 8.82 1.87 9.14
CA VAL A 75 9.20 1.08 7.98
C VAL A 75 8.03 0.20 7.60
N LEU A 76 8.03 -0.25 6.35
CA LEU A 76 7.05 -1.24 5.93
C LEU A 76 7.37 -2.56 6.59
N THR A 77 6.31 -3.30 6.96
CA THR A 77 6.47 -4.70 7.34
C THR A 77 6.81 -5.51 6.10
N ASP A 78 7.20 -6.76 6.28
CA ASP A 78 7.41 -7.64 5.12
C ASP A 78 6.15 -7.74 4.27
N PHE A 79 5.00 -7.82 4.94
CA PHE A 79 3.73 -7.82 4.22
C PHE A 79 3.50 -6.51 3.48
N GLY A 80 3.79 -5.37 4.13
CA GLY A 80 3.65 -4.06 3.50
C GLY A 80 4.53 -3.93 2.26
N GLU A 81 5.75 -4.44 2.32
CA GLU A 81 6.63 -4.42 1.17
C GLU A 81 6.11 -5.32 0.04
N ALA A 82 5.57 -6.49 0.39
CA ALA A 82 5.00 -7.38 -0.61
C ALA A 82 3.80 -6.73 -1.30
N VAL A 83 2.95 -6.04 -0.54
CA VAL A 83 1.81 -5.33 -1.13
C VAL A 83 2.29 -4.21 -2.04
N ARG A 84 3.29 -3.44 -1.57
CA ARG A 84 3.83 -2.35 -2.38
C ARG A 84 4.35 -2.86 -3.72
N GLN A 85 5.12 -3.92 -3.70
CA GLN A 85 5.67 -4.47 -4.92
C GLN A 85 4.58 -5.03 -5.84
N ALA A 86 3.62 -5.72 -5.27
CA ALA A 86 2.53 -6.29 -6.06
C ALA A 86 1.71 -5.20 -6.76
N LEU A 87 1.47 -4.08 -6.08
CA LEU A 87 0.68 -3.01 -6.66
C LEU A 87 1.47 -2.17 -7.66
N GLN A 88 2.78 -2.08 -7.48
CA GLN A 88 3.61 -1.31 -8.42
C GLN A 88 3.85 -2.03 -9.72
N ALA A 89 3.63 -3.33 -9.76
CA ALA A 89 3.88 -4.12 -10.94
C ALA A 89 2.63 -4.56 -11.69
N PRO A 90 1.42 -4.02 -11.41
CA PRO A 90 0.21 -4.61 -11.97
C PRO A 90 0.13 -4.52 -13.48
N PHE A 91 0.66 -3.47 -14.05
CA PHE A 91 0.58 -3.28 -15.51
C PHE A 91 1.72 -3.95 -16.24
N ARG A 92 2.78 -4.28 -15.53
CA ARG A 92 3.92 -4.92 -16.09
C ARG A 92 3.84 -6.43 -15.94
N GLU A 93 3.28 -6.88 -14.83
CA GLU A 93 3.29 -8.28 -14.46
C GLU A 93 1.94 -8.96 -14.51
N LEU A 94 0.85 -8.23 -14.68
CA LEU A 94 -0.45 -8.86 -14.82
C LEU A 94 -0.47 -9.82 -15.98
N GLU A 95 0.09 -9.41 -17.10
CA GLU A 95 0.09 -10.25 -18.28
C GLU A 95 1.00 -11.45 -18.12
N ALA A 96 2.22 -11.24 -17.64
CA ALA A 96 3.16 -12.33 -17.53
C ALA A 96 2.87 -13.25 -16.35
N PRO A 97 2.76 -12.75 -15.11
CA PRO A 97 2.52 -13.67 -13.98
C PRO A 97 1.15 -14.29 -13.98
N LEU A 98 0.13 -13.54 -14.39
CA LEU A 98 -1.20 -14.12 -14.46
C LEU A 98 -1.26 -15.21 -15.51
N ALA A 99 -0.68 -14.96 -16.66
CA ALA A 99 -0.60 -15.97 -17.70
C ALA A 99 0.15 -17.21 -17.19
N ALA A 100 1.22 -17.00 -16.46
CA ALA A 100 1.98 -18.10 -15.90
C ALA A 100 1.16 -18.87 -14.86
N GLN A 101 0.39 -18.17 -14.06
CA GLN A 101 -0.39 -18.79 -13.01
C GLN A 101 -1.63 -19.50 -13.55
N GLU A 102 -2.12 -19.07 -14.65
CA GLU A 102 -3.33 -19.64 -15.25
C GLU A 102 -3.06 -20.91 -16.03
N ARG A 103 -1.85 -21.26 -16.25
CA ARG A 103 -1.50 -22.48 -16.97
C ARG A 103 -1.71 -23.73 -16.18
#